data_76d5fd676e3d064f8d92f327c2cdef91
#
_entry.id   76d5fd676e3d064f8d92f327c2cdef91
#
_cell.length_a   1.000
_cell.length_b   1.000
_cell.length_c   1.000
_cell.angle_alpha   90.00
_cell.angle_beta   90.00
_cell.angle_gamma   90.00
#
_symmetry.space_group_name_H-M   'P 1'
#
loop_
_entity.id
_entity.type
_entity.pdbx_description
1 polymer ?
#
loop_
_entity_poly.entity_id
_entity_poly.type
_entity_poly.pdbx_seq_one_letter_code
_entity_poly.pdbx_strand_id
1 'polypeptide(L)'
;MIQNEVTEIKKIMTKNDCCIHGLAGCYVDANKEMHILEQGKFLVLQEEEQHKYFDLIKKGLSGRIGKNLLNLVFRTENGITVPNRDTLMQMLNSELKDPQVLQAYFEKIRDSYAYVDNYYIMLVYGVYDVPGKTADGIEMEDASDVVYKFNLTLLCPLKPSKAGLMYNPVDNSLENAMRNMMVELPMNGFLFPAFNERMSDVHAALYYTKKPSELNDSLLMDVFGWEIPATAGKQNEMFINAIEAVEEMTFDKAKAIYSNMREHEMELKDSPEEVVVDKKETARILEESGFEEEEIQAFTKTFDEATEENGKVLLSNVFEGSNKLKIKSGKTEVSLPVEHTDAIEVRKIDGKNCIVIEISDDLLVNGVKINKFDGPIDLSI
;
A
#
# COMPACT_ATOMS: atom_id res chain seq x y z
N MET A 1 -4.94 -1.18 11.83
CA MET A 1 -5.16 0.29 11.54
C MET A 1 -6.07 0.46 10.34
N ILE A 2 -6.93 1.46 10.36
CA ILE A 2 -7.74 1.89 9.20
C ILE A 2 -7.14 3.16 8.58
N GLN A 3 -7.58 3.53 7.37
CA GLN A 3 -7.02 4.67 6.63
C GLN A 3 -7.14 6.01 7.38
N ASN A 4 -8.21 6.20 8.15
CA ASN A 4 -8.42 7.40 8.96
C ASN A 4 -7.37 7.53 10.08
N GLU A 5 -7.02 6.42 10.74
CA GLU A 5 -6.00 6.39 11.79
C GLU A 5 -4.61 6.69 11.22
N VAL A 6 -4.27 6.14 10.04
CA VAL A 6 -3.03 6.49 9.34
C VAL A 6 -3.00 7.98 9.00
N THR A 7 -4.13 8.53 8.59
CA THR A 7 -4.25 9.97 8.25
C THR A 7 -4.09 10.83 9.50
N GLU A 8 -4.65 10.41 10.64
CA GLU A 8 -4.48 11.08 11.94
C GLU A 8 -3.01 11.12 12.34
N ILE A 9 -2.31 9.97 12.31
CA ILE A 9 -0.87 9.91 12.62
C ILE A 9 -0.04 10.78 11.67
N LYS A 10 -0.40 10.87 10.38
CA LYS A 10 0.30 11.75 9.43
C LYS A 10 0.12 13.23 9.73
N LYS A 11 -1.04 13.64 10.24
CA LYS A 11 -1.34 15.04 10.57
C LYS A 11 -0.49 15.56 11.72
N ILE A 12 -0.23 14.73 12.73
CA ILE A 12 0.59 15.09 13.90
C ILE A 12 2.11 15.05 13.62
N MET A 13 2.52 14.65 12.43
CA MET A 13 3.92 14.70 11.97
C MET A 13 4.12 15.85 11.00
N THR A 14 3.81 17.05 11.47
CA THR A 14 3.98 18.30 10.74
C THR A 14 4.70 19.34 11.60
N LYS A 15 5.04 20.47 11.02
CA LYS A 15 5.73 21.54 11.75
C LYS A 15 4.90 22.11 12.91
N ASN A 16 3.58 22.25 12.70
CA ASN A 16 2.70 22.88 13.68
C ASN A 16 2.29 21.92 14.81
N ASP A 17 2.17 20.62 14.46
CA ASP A 17 1.73 19.58 15.39
C ASP A 17 2.78 18.45 15.39
N CYS A 18 3.96 18.73 15.95
CA CYS A 18 5.08 17.80 15.90
C CYS A 18 5.12 16.89 17.11
N CYS A 19 4.70 15.65 16.95
CA CYS A 19 4.83 14.61 17.96
C CYS A 19 6.17 13.89 17.98
N ILE A 20 7.15 14.30 17.15
CA ILE A 20 8.46 13.66 17.03
C ILE A 20 9.38 14.17 18.13
N HIS A 21 9.81 13.28 19.02
CA HIS A 21 10.69 13.59 20.14
C HIS A 21 12.14 13.21 19.87
N GLY A 22 12.38 12.14 19.10
CA GLY A 22 13.72 11.64 18.82
C GLY A 22 13.89 11.17 17.39
N LEU A 23 15.12 11.33 16.91
CA LEU A 23 15.56 10.84 15.60
C LEU A 23 16.91 10.12 15.78
N ALA A 24 17.02 8.93 15.21
CA ALA A 24 18.28 8.20 15.09
C ALA A 24 18.42 7.67 13.68
N GLY A 25 19.64 7.46 13.21
CA GLY A 25 19.89 6.96 11.88
C GLY A 25 21.11 6.08 11.78
N CYS A 26 21.12 5.18 10.81
CA CYS A 26 22.25 4.36 10.45
C CYS A 26 22.42 4.34 8.94
N TYR A 27 23.58 4.72 8.45
CA TYR A 27 23.99 4.49 7.09
C TYR A 27 24.60 3.10 6.97
N VAL A 28 24.12 2.32 6.02
CA VAL A 28 24.63 0.98 5.67
C VAL A 28 25.14 1.03 4.25
N ASP A 29 26.40 0.70 4.05
CA ASP A 29 27.00 0.67 2.72
C ASP A 29 26.75 -0.66 1.98
N ALA A 30 27.21 -0.74 0.73
CA ALA A 30 27.07 -1.94 -0.09
C ALA A 30 27.85 -3.16 0.45
N ASN A 31 28.86 -2.96 1.31
CA ASN A 31 29.60 -4.02 1.98
C ASN A 31 28.96 -4.43 3.31
N LYS A 32 27.79 -3.87 3.65
CA LYS A 32 27.09 -4.05 4.93
C LYS A 32 27.84 -3.45 6.13
N GLU A 33 28.77 -2.52 5.91
CA GLU A 33 29.35 -1.74 6.99
C GLU A 33 28.35 -0.69 7.49
N MET A 34 28.23 -0.58 8.82
CA MET A 34 27.27 0.31 9.46
C MET A 34 27.98 1.54 10.03
N HIS A 35 27.39 2.70 9.79
CA HIS A 35 27.79 3.97 10.37
C HIS A 35 26.58 4.58 11.08
N ILE A 36 26.53 4.40 12.41
CA ILE A 36 25.46 4.98 13.24
C ILE A 36 25.69 6.48 13.33
N LEU A 37 24.69 7.24 12.92
CA LEU A 37 24.73 8.69 12.97
C LEU A 37 24.36 9.18 14.37
N GLU A 38 24.81 10.37 14.73
CA GLU A 38 24.48 10.97 16.01
C GLU A 38 22.97 11.11 16.20
N GLN A 39 22.52 10.77 17.40
CA GLN A 39 21.13 10.91 17.80
C GLN A 39 20.86 12.36 18.18
N GLY A 40 19.72 12.88 17.76
CA GLY A 40 19.35 14.25 18.05
C GLY A 40 17.89 14.41 18.43
N LYS A 41 17.59 15.51 19.13
CA LYS A 41 16.22 15.96 19.29
C LYS A 41 15.76 16.55 17.96
N PHE A 42 14.71 16.01 17.38
CA PHE A 42 14.20 16.43 16.07
C PHE A 42 13.92 17.95 15.98
N LEU A 43 13.36 18.52 17.05
CA LEU A 43 12.98 19.94 17.09
C LEU A 43 14.17 20.93 17.12
N VAL A 44 15.39 20.43 17.31
CA VAL A 44 16.62 21.28 17.29
C VAL A 44 17.16 21.47 15.87
N LEU A 45 16.72 20.63 14.93
CA LEU A 45 17.12 20.72 13.51
C LEU A 45 16.62 22.02 12.88
N GLN A 46 17.33 22.48 11.85
CA GLN A 46 16.86 23.61 11.05
C GLN A 46 15.57 23.30 10.33
N GLU A 47 14.72 24.27 10.14
CA GLU A 47 13.38 24.09 9.53
C GLU A 47 13.43 23.42 8.16
N GLU A 48 14.36 23.80 7.29
CA GLU A 48 14.53 23.19 5.97
C GLU A 48 14.92 21.71 6.06
N GLU A 49 15.69 21.35 7.07
CA GLU A 49 16.06 19.96 7.32
C GLU A 49 14.88 19.15 7.86
N GLN A 50 14.13 19.68 8.82
CA GLN A 50 12.90 19.08 9.33
C GLN A 50 11.93 18.75 8.20
N HIS A 51 11.74 19.66 7.23
CA HIS A 51 10.85 19.43 6.08
C HIS A 51 11.26 18.21 5.25
N LYS A 52 12.55 17.99 5.03
CA LYS A 52 13.04 16.81 4.29
C LYS A 52 12.74 15.51 5.03
N TYR A 53 12.88 15.50 6.36
CA TYR A 53 12.48 14.35 7.17
C TYR A 53 10.96 14.12 7.14
N PHE A 54 10.16 15.18 7.23
CA PHE A 54 8.71 15.06 7.11
C PHE A 54 8.28 14.46 5.77
N ASP A 55 8.97 14.78 4.68
CA ASP A 55 8.66 14.18 3.37
C ASP A 55 8.92 12.68 3.34
N LEU A 56 10.01 12.22 3.96
CA LEU A 56 10.31 10.79 4.11
C LEU A 56 9.26 10.09 4.99
N ILE A 57 8.92 10.68 6.13
CA ILE A 57 7.92 10.16 7.08
C ILE A 57 6.55 10.05 6.42
N LYS A 58 6.08 11.13 5.78
CA LYS A 58 4.79 11.15 5.08
C LYS A 58 4.73 10.12 3.97
N LYS A 59 5.86 9.87 3.29
CA LYS A 59 5.95 8.83 2.27
C LYS A 59 5.86 7.44 2.87
N GLY A 60 6.54 7.16 3.97
CA GLY A 60 6.49 5.88 4.68
C GLY A 60 5.12 5.53 5.29
N LEU A 61 4.22 6.51 5.37
CA LEU A 61 2.83 6.33 5.80
C LEU A 61 1.84 6.61 4.66
N SER A 62 2.26 6.49 3.39
CA SER A 62 1.43 6.79 2.22
C SER A 62 0.99 5.53 1.49
N GLY A 63 -0.14 5.63 0.81
CA GLY A 63 -0.72 4.54 0.04
C GLY A 63 -2.03 4.07 0.66
N ARG A 64 -2.55 2.96 0.15
CA ARG A 64 -3.78 2.33 0.65
C ARG A 64 -3.42 1.19 1.58
N ILE A 65 -4.21 1.02 2.62
CA ILE A 65 -4.17 -0.17 3.46
C ILE A 65 -4.52 -1.40 2.60
N GLY A 66 -3.90 -2.55 2.90
CA GLY A 66 -4.03 -3.76 2.09
C GLY A 66 -3.21 -3.74 0.79
N LYS A 67 -2.60 -2.61 0.42
CA LYS A 67 -1.73 -2.52 -0.76
C LYS A 67 -0.32 -2.08 -0.40
N ASN A 68 -0.11 -0.79 -0.17
CA ASN A 68 1.19 -0.25 0.25
C ASN A 68 1.38 -0.27 1.76
N LEU A 69 0.29 -0.22 2.51
CA LEU A 69 0.24 -0.27 3.96
C LEU A 69 -0.42 -1.58 4.37
N LEU A 70 0.28 -2.42 5.11
CA LEU A 70 -0.19 -3.73 5.53
C LEU A 70 -0.26 -3.79 7.05
N ASN A 71 -1.40 -4.20 7.59
CA ASN A 71 -1.54 -4.52 8.99
C ASN A 71 -0.91 -5.88 9.25
N LEU A 72 0.12 -5.92 10.07
CA LEU A 72 0.85 -7.13 10.42
C LEU A 72 0.62 -7.49 11.88
N VAL A 73 0.45 -8.79 12.14
CA VAL A 73 0.29 -9.35 13.47
C VAL A 73 1.50 -10.23 13.79
N PHE A 74 1.98 -10.21 15.04
CA PHE A 74 3.08 -11.09 15.44
C PHE A 74 2.66 -12.56 15.40
N ARG A 75 3.53 -13.42 14.85
CA ARG A 75 3.31 -14.86 14.86
C ARG A 75 3.17 -15.38 16.28
N THR A 76 2.32 -16.38 16.43
CA THR A 76 2.14 -17.08 17.68
C THR A 76 2.48 -18.55 17.48
N GLU A 77 3.47 -19.03 18.22
CA GLU A 77 3.88 -20.43 18.22
C GLU A 77 3.45 -21.07 19.55
N ASN A 78 2.65 -22.12 19.50
CA ASN A 78 2.12 -22.81 20.69
C ASN A 78 1.41 -21.88 21.71
N GLY A 79 0.74 -20.86 21.22
CA GLY A 79 0.05 -19.86 22.06
C GLY A 79 0.97 -18.79 22.67
N ILE A 80 2.23 -18.75 22.28
CA ILE A 80 3.20 -17.76 22.76
C ILE A 80 3.63 -16.89 21.58
N THR A 81 3.50 -15.57 21.73
CA THR A 81 3.99 -14.60 20.74
C THR A 81 5.51 -14.72 20.64
N VAL A 82 6.03 -14.74 19.40
CA VAL A 82 7.48 -14.83 19.16
C VAL A 82 8.25 -13.69 19.84
N PRO A 83 9.47 -13.94 20.36
CA PRO A 83 10.21 -12.98 21.19
C PRO A 83 10.67 -11.71 20.44
N ASN A 84 10.51 -11.67 19.13
CA ASN A 84 10.87 -10.51 18.31
C ASN A 84 10.12 -9.23 18.74
N ARG A 85 8.87 -9.37 19.23
CA ARG A 85 8.08 -8.26 19.79
C ARG A 85 8.82 -7.58 20.94
N ASP A 86 9.49 -8.35 21.79
CA ASP A 86 10.19 -7.81 22.97
C ASP A 86 11.36 -6.91 22.56
N THR A 87 12.03 -7.19 21.45
CA THR A 87 13.04 -6.31 20.87
C THR A 87 12.48 -4.95 20.46
N LEU A 88 11.31 -4.95 19.83
CA LEU A 88 10.60 -3.72 19.44
C LEU A 88 10.13 -2.94 20.67
N MET A 89 9.63 -3.64 21.71
CA MET A 89 9.25 -3.03 22.98
C MET A 89 10.45 -2.44 23.72
N GLN A 90 11.60 -3.12 23.74
CA GLN A 90 12.84 -2.56 24.29
C GLN A 90 13.26 -1.29 23.56
N MET A 91 13.20 -1.29 22.22
CA MET A 91 13.48 -0.10 21.42
C MET A 91 12.52 1.04 21.75
N LEU A 92 11.21 0.77 21.83
CA LEU A 92 10.21 1.78 22.19
C LEU A 92 10.45 2.37 23.57
N ASN A 93 10.72 1.51 24.56
CA ASN A 93 10.95 1.92 25.95
C ASN A 93 12.30 2.64 26.15
N SER A 94 13.28 2.39 25.29
CA SER A 94 14.57 3.09 25.32
C SER A 94 14.47 4.56 24.91
N GLU A 95 13.35 4.94 24.25
CA GLU A 95 13.15 6.28 23.69
C GLU A 95 14.34 6.75 22.82
N LEU A 96 14.99 5.80 22.13
CA LEU A 96 16.24 5.96 21.38
C LEU A 96 17.45 6.43 22.20
N LYS A 97 17.41 6.29 23.52
CA LYS A 97 18.50 6.80 24.41
C LYS A 97 19.57 5.76 24.73
N ASP A 98 19.30 4.47 24.46
CA ASP A 98 20.24 3.38 24.74
C ASP A 98 21.03 3.00 23.47
N PRO A 99 22.33 3.31 23.40
CA PRO A 99 23.15 3.02 22.22
C PRO A 99 23.26 1.52 21.92
N GLN A 100 23.24 0.65 22.96
CA GLN A 100 23.38 -0.80 22.77
C GLN A 100 22.12 -1.38 22.14
N VAL A 101 20.94 -0.93 22.59
CA VAL A 101 19.66 -1.32 22.02
C VAL A 101 19.54 -0.85 20.56
N LEU A 102 19.97 0.37 20.28
CA LEU A 102 20.01 0.92 18.92
C LEU A 102 20.95 0.14 18.00
N GLN A 103 22.15 -0.13 18.46
CA GLN A 103 23.12 -0.88 17.65
C GLN A 103 22.58 -2.28 17.33
N ALA A 104 22.11 -3.02 18.33
CA ALA A 104 21.53 -4.36 18.13
C ALA A 104 20.33 -4.34 17.16
N TYR A 105 19.51 -3.29 17.23
CA TYR A 105 18.38 -3.13 16.34
C TYR A 105 18.80 -2.88 14.87
N PHE A 106 19.76 -1.99 14.66
CA PHE A 106 20.27 -1.71 13.32
C PHE A 106 21.03 -2.91 12.73
N GLU A 107 21.80 -3.66 13.54
CA GLU A 107 22.44 -4.91 13.12
C GLU A 107 21.42 -5.93 12.64
N LYS A 108 20.35 -6.11 13.38
CA LYS A 108 19.27 -7.03 13.04
C LYS A 108 18.62 -6.68 11.69
N ILE A 109 18.37 -5.40 11.43
CA ILE A 109 17.86 -4.93 10.15
C ILE A 109 18.87 -5.15 9.03
N ARG A 110 20.14 -4.77 9.23
CA ARG A 110 21.22 -4.95 8.24
C ARG A 110 21.35 -6.40 7.80
N ASP A 111 21.28 -7.33 8.73
CA ASP A 111 21.52 -8.75 8.47
C ASP A 111 20.36 -9.40 7.69
N SER A 112 19.17 -8.87 7.83
CA SER A 112 17.96 -9.44 7.21
C SER A 112 17.44 -8.64 5.99
N TYR A 113 17.80 -7.36 5.86
CA TYR A 113 17.34 -6.56 4.74
C TYR A 113 18.13 -6.90 3.46
N ALA A 114 17.48 -7.58 2.53
CA ALA A 114 18.06 -8.00 1.26
C ALA A 114 18.12 -6.83 0.25
N TYR A 115 18.91 -5.80 0.56
CA TYR A 115 19.17 -4.67 -0.32
C TYR A 115 20.66 -4.64 -0.69
N VAL A 116 20.95 -4.50 -1.99
CA VAL A 116 22.31 -4.70 -2.54
C VAL A 116 23.16 -3.43 -2.46
N ASP A 117 22.50 -2.27 -2.61
CA ASP A 117 23.18 -0.97 -2.61
C ASP A 117 23.15 -0.30 -1.22
N ASN A 118 23.71 0.90 -1.15
CA ASN A 118 23.70 1.71 0.06
C ASN A 118 22.27 2.11 0.48
N TYR A 119 22.00 2.11 1.77
CA TYR A 119 20.71 2.56 2.30
C TYR A 119 20.86 3.24 3.66
N TYR A 120 19.86 4.00 4.02
CA TYR A 120 19.75 4.69 5.29
C TYR A 120 18.57 4.10 6.07
N ILE A 121 18.82 3.69 7.30
CA ILE A 121 17.82 3.30 8.27
C ILE A 121 17.50 4.54 9.09
N MET A 122 16.30 5.10 8.93
CA MET A 122 15.79 6.20 9.71
C MET A 122 14.86 5.66 10.79
N LEU A 123 15.10 6.05 12.03
CA LEU A 123 14.30 5.66 13.18
C LEU A 123 13.80 6.90 13.90
N VAL A 124 12.48 7.03 14.00
CA VAL A 124 11.78 8.14 14.63
C VAL A 124 11.08 7.63 15.88
N TYR A 125 11.24 8.33 16.98
CA TYR A 125 10.44 8.12 18.19
C TYR A 125 9.45 9.26 18.35
N GLY A 126 8.18 8.93 18.50
CA GLY A 126 7.11 9.88 18.66
C GLY A 126 6.24 9.60 19.89
N VAL A 127 5.63 10.67 20.40
CA VAL A 127 4.65 10.64 21.48
C VAL A 127 3.46 11.50 21.09
N TYR A 128 2.30 10.93 21.10
CA TYR A 128 1.05 11.59 20.73
C TYR A 128 0.03 11.50 21.86
N ASP A 129 -0.37 12.64 22.39
CA ASP A 129 -1.48 12.77 23.30
C ASP A 129 -2.76 12.73 22.48
N VAL A 130 -3.47 11.59 22.53
CA VAL A 130 -4.63 11.34 21.67
C VAL A 130 -5.83 12.13 22.19
N PRO A 131 -6.37 13.12 21.43
CA PRO A 131 -7.52 13.89 21.91
C PRO A 131 -8.73 13.01 22.16
N GLY A 132 -9.42 13.23 23.28
CA GLY A 132 -10.70 12.60 23.54
C GLY A 132 -11.74 12.99 22.50
N LYS A 133 -12.68 12.10 22.17
CA LYS A 133 -13.84 12.41 21.32
C LYS A 133 -15.12 12.35 22.13
N THR A 134 -15.97 13.37 21.97
CA THR A 134 -17.35 13.33 22.48
C THR A 134 -18.19 12.33 21.66
N ALA A 135 -19.36 11.96 22.20
CA ALA A 135 -20.31 11.11 21.47
C ALA A 135 -20.73 11.69 20.10
N ASP A 136 -20.62 12.99 19.93
CA ASP A 136 -20.91 13.71 18.68
C ASP A 136 -19.69 13.81 17.75
N GLY A 137 -18.56 13.16 18.10
CA GLY A 137 -17.33 13.15 17.29
C GLY A 137 -16.47 14.42 17.37
N ILE A 138 -16.79 15.37 18.25
CA ILE A 138 -16.00 16.59 18.45
C ILE A 138 -14.76 16.23 19.29
N GLU A 139 -13.59 16.65 18.83
CA GLU A 139 -12.33 16.49 19.54
C GLU A 139 -12.24 17.45 20.73
N MET A 140 -11.86 16.91 21.89
CA MET A 140 -11.63 17.68 23.12
C MET A 140 -10.13 17.58 23.45
N GLU A 141 -9.39 18.65 23.22
CA GLU A 141 -7.94 18.72 23.45
C GLU A 141 -7.57 18.53 24.95
N ASP A 142 -8.42 18.97 25.85
CA ASP A 142 -8.17 18.95 27.29
C ASP A 142 -8.60 17.62 28.00
N ALA A 143 -9.12 16.64 27.24
CA ALA A 143 -9.64 15.38 27.80
C ALA A 143 -8.91 14.15 27.27
N SER A 144 -7.59 14.25 27.08
CA SER A 144 -6.79 13.11 26.64
C SER A 144 -6.39 12.24 27.83
N ASP A 145 -6.91 11.00 27.85
CA ASP A 145 -6.49 9.97 28.80
C ASP A 145 -5.52 8.94 28.17
N VAL A 146 -5.25 9.05 26.86
CA VAL A 146 -4.47 8.08 26.09
C VAL A 146 -3.23 8.73 25.50
N VAL A 147 -2.07 8.21 25.86
CA VAL A 147 -0.78 8.60 25.26
C VAL A 147 -0.29 7.48 24.34
N TYR A 148 -0.17 7.77 23.04
CA TYR A 148 0.37 6.84 22.07
C TYR A 148 1.86 7.10 21.83
N LYS A 149 2.71 6.16 22.26
CA LYS A 149 4.16 6.16 21.99
C LYS A 149 4.45 5.21 20.84
N PHE A 150 5.28 5.61 19.89
CA PHE A 150 5.60 4.80 18.74
C PHE A 150 7.01 4.99 18.23
N ASN A 151 7.51 3.98 17.53
CA ASN A 151 8.68 4.05 16.67
C ASN A 151 8.24 3.89 15.20
N LEU A 152 8.72 4.79 14.34
CA LEU A 152 8.61 4.66 12.89
C LEU A 152 10.00 4.41 12.32
N THR A 153 10.19 3.26 11.70
CA THR A 153 11.43 2.91 10.99
C THR A 153 11.22 3.01 9.50
N LEU A 154 12.13 3.67 8.79
CA LEU A 154 12.09 3.80 7.34
C LEU A 154 13.41 3.33 6.73
N LEU A 155 13.34 2.53 5.68
CA LEU A 155 14.47 2.02 4.92
C LEU A 155 14.54 2.77 3.59
N CYS A 156 15.49 3.68 3.50
CA CYS A 156 15.62 4.63 2.40
C CYS A 156 16.87 4.31 1.56
N PRO A 157 16.76 4.04 0.25
CA PRO A 157 17.91 3.90 -0.62
C PRO A 157 18.77 5.17 -0.62
N LEU A 158 20.06 5.01 -0.79
CA LEU A 158 20.95 6.12 -1.12
C LEU A 158 21.44 6.02 -2.55
N LYS A 159 21.38 7.15 -3.26
CA LYS A 159 21.90 7.26 -4.62
C LYS A 159 22.89 8.40 -4.73
N PRO A 160 23.93 8.27 -5.55
CA PRO A 160 24.83 9.38 -5.81
C PRO A 160 24.07 10.53 -6.46
N SER A 161 24.33 11.77 -6.01
CA SER A 161 23.81 12.96 -6.65
C SER A 161 24.27 13.02 -8.13
N LYS A 162 23.53 13.74 -8.96
CA LYS A 162 23.91 13.93 -10.37
C LYS A 162 25.28 14.60 -10.44
N ALA A 163 26.17 14.04 -11.26
CA ALA A 163 27.42 14.70 -11.60
C ALA A 163 27.14 15.95 -12.44
N GLY A 164 27.84 17.04 -12.22
CA GLY A 164 27.64 18.27 -12.94
C GLY A 164 28.61 19.36 -12.51
N LEU A 165 28.54 20.50 -13.17
CA LEU A 165 29.19 21.72 -12.72
C LEU A 165 28.24 22.49 -11.82
N MET A 166 28.72 22.90 -10.65
CA MET A 166 28.00 23.72 -9.69
C MET A 166 28.60 25.13 -9.69
N TYR A 167 27.76 26.14 -9.78
CA TYR A 167 28.23 27.51 -9.64
C TYR A 167 28.45 27.84 -8.17
N ASN A 168 29.68 28.24 -7.83
CA ASN A 168 30.02 28.77 -6.53
C ASN A 168 29.90 30.30 -6.55
N PRO A 169 28.90 30.90 -5.86
CA PRO A 169 28.71 32.36 -5.87
C PRO A 169 29.78 33.11 -5.07
N VAL A 170 30.51 32.44 -4.16
CA VAL A 170 31.57 33.08 -3.38
C VAL A 170 32.79 33.37 -4.23
N ASP A 171 33.21 32.38 -5.01
CA ASP A 171 34.42 32.45 -5.85
C ASP A 171 34.08 32.83 -7.31
N ASN A 172 32.78 33.02 -7.62
CA ASN A 172 32.29 33.29 -8.98
C ASN A 172 32.86 32.32 -10.03
N SER A 173 32.90 31.02 -9.66
CA SER A 173 33.52 29.95 -10.44
C SER A 173 32.58 28.79 -10.69
N LEU A 174 32.88 27.98 -11.70
CA LEU A 174 32.25 26.68 -11.88
C LEU A 174 33.13 25.59 -11.30
N GLU A 175 32.60 24.85 -10.37
CA GLU A 175 33.27 23.75 -9.69
C GLU A 175 32.64 22.41 -10.04
N ASN A 176 33.42 21.34 -9.95
CA ASN A 176 32.88 20.01 -10.09
C ASN A 176 32.05 19.66 -8.87
N ALA A 177 30.74 19.42 -9.06
CA ALA A 177 29.88 18.98 -7.97
C ALA A 177 30.36 17.62 -7.43
N MET A 178 30.71 17.59 -6.16
CA MET A 178 31.04 16.32 -5.50
C MET A 178 29.82 15.39 -5.53
N ARG A 179 30.04 14.12 -5.82
CA ARG A 179 28.98 13.11 -5.79
C ARG A 179 28.67 12.72 -4.35
N ASN A 180 27.85 13.50 -3.70
CA ASN A 180 27.32 13.13 -2.40
C ASN A 180 26.22 12.08 -2.55
N MET A 181 26.08 11.22 -1.54
CA MET A 181 24.96 10.28 -1.49
C MET A 181 23.71 11.01 -1.01
N MET A 182 22.62 10.89 -1.74
CA MET A 182 21.32 11.48 -1.41
C MET A 182 20.37 10.39 -0.93
N VAL A 183 19.66 10.68 0.15
CA VAL A 183 18.62 9.80 0.68
C VAL A 183 17.39 9.91 -0.23
N GLU A 184 17.00 8.77 -0.80
CA GLU A 184 15.80 8.63 -1.62
C GLU A 184 14.56 8.36 -0.74
N LEU A 185 13.37 8.43 -1.34
CA LEU A 185 12.14 8.08 -0.65
C LEU A 185 12.15 6.62 -0.19
N PRO A 186 11.55 6.30 0.97
CA PRO A 186 11.61 4.97 1.55
C PRO A 186 11.04 3.89 0.62
N MET A 187 11.70 2.75 0.61
CA MET A 187 11.23 1.53 -0.07
C MET A 187 10.37 0.68 0.86
N ASN A 188 10.79 0.59 2.11
CA ASN A 188 10.10 -0.14 3.17
C ASN A 188 10.07 0.70 4.45
N GLY A 189 9.13 0.40 5.33
CA GLY A 189 9.04 1.02 6.64
C GLY A 189 8.02 0.31 7.52
N PHE A 190 8.01 0.62 8.80
CA PHE A 190 7.02 0.07 9.72
C PHE A 190 6.84 0.97 10.93
N LEU A 191 5.62 1.08 11.36
CA LEU A 191 5.18 1.78 12.56
C LEU A 191 4.83 0.76 13.62
N PHE A 192 5.46 0.84 14.79
CA PHE A 192 5.19 -0.03 15.93
C PHE A 192 5.11 0.78 17.23
N PRO A 193 4.15 0.50 18.09
CA PRO A 193 2.96 -0.33 17.94
C PRO A 193 2.01 0.20 16.86
N ALA A 194 1.05 -0.63 16.42
CA ALA A 194 -0.04 -0.13 15.58
C ALA A 194 -0.95 0.83 16.38
N PHE A 195 -1.60 1.74 15.68
CA PHE A 195 -2.56 2.68 16.25
C PHE A 195 -3.97 2.23 15.92
N ASN A 196 -4.43 1.17 16.60
CA ASN A 196 -5.74 0.57 16.39
C ASN A 196 -6.76 1.17 17.36
N GLU A 197 -7.94 1.53 16.86
CA GLU A 197 -9.02 2.14 17.65
C GLU A 197 -8.54 3.35 18.48
N ARG A 198 -7.61 4.11 17.91
CA ARG A 198 -6.94 5.26 18.54
C ARG A 198 -6.20 4.92 19.84
N MET A 199 -5.75 3.67 19.99
CA MET A 199 -4.94 3.17 21.09
C MET A 199 -3.70 2.44 20.59
N SER A 200 -2.75 2.23 21.51
CA SER A 200 -1.52 1.49 21.24
C SER A 200 -1.78 -0.01 21.19
N ASP A 201 -1.64 -0.65 20.04
CA ASP A 201 -1.74 -2.09 19.89
C ASP A 201 -0.33 -2.71 19.72
N VAL A 202 0.19 -3.24 20.81
CA VAL A 202 1.52 -3.88 20.87
C VAL A 202 1.57 -5.27 20.22
N HIS A 203 0.45 -5.80 19.76
CA HIS A 203 0.38 -7.08 19.06
C HIS A 203 0.40 -6.93 17.54
N ALA A 204 0.35 -5.69 17.06
CA ALA A 204 0.31 -5.37 15.65
C ALA A 204 1.28 -4.23 15.29
N ALA A 205 1.62 -4.15 14.01
CA ALA A 205 2.37 -3.06 13.40
C ALA A 205 1.80 -2.72 12.03
N LEU A 206 2.06 -1.50 11.56
CA LEU A 206 1.76 -1.09 10.20
C LEU A 206 3.05 -1.15 9.37
N TYR A 207 3.07 -1.96 8.34
CA TYR A 207 4.20 -2.08 7.42
C TYR A 207 3.93 -1.30 6.13
N TYR A 208 4.92 -0.54 5.67
CA TYR A 208 4.91 0.16 4.40
C TYR A 208 5.82 -0.51 3.39
N THR A 209 5.34 -0.70 2.17
CA THR A 209 6.15 -1.07 1.02
C THR A 209 5.85 -0.18 -0.19
N LYS A 210 6.89 0.26 -0.88
CA LYS A 210 6.77 0.96 -2.17
C LYS A 210 6.36 -0.01 -3.29
N LYS A 211 6.70 -1.30 -3.15
CA LYS A 211 6.43 -2.37 -4.12
C LYS A 211 5.47 -3.40 -3.52
N PRO A 212 4.15 -3.23 -3.68
CA PRO A 212 3.17 -4.15 -3.11
C PRO A 212 3.25 -5.59 -3.63
N SER A 213 3.84 -5.80 -4.80
CA SER A 213 4.04 -7.13 -5.40
C SER A 213 5.24 -7.89 -4.83
N GLU A 214 6.15 -7.20 -4.14
CA GLU A 214 7.39 -7.77 -3.62
C GLU A 214 7.54 -7.37 -2.15
N LEU A 215 7.28 -8.29 -1.23
CA LEU A 215 7.54 -8.08 0.20
C LEU A 215 8.96 -8.53 0.52
N ASN A 216 9.55 -7.96 1.57
CA ASN A 216 10.82 -8.41 2.07
C ASN A 216 10.60 -9.45 3.18
N ASP A 217 10.48 -10.71 2.77
CA ASP A 217 10.11 -11.82 3.65
C ASP A 217 11.10 -11.99 4.81
N SER A 218 12.41 -11.92 4.53
CA SER A 218 13.43 -12.03 5.58
C SER A 218 13.30 -10.91 6.62
N LEU A 219 13.03 -9.67 6.19
CA LEU A 219 12.81 -8.57 7.11
C LEU A 219 11.58 -8.81 7.99
N LEU A 220 10.49 -9.29 7.40
CA LEU A 220 9.23 -9.52 8.10
C LEU A 220 9.31 -10.71 9.06
N MET A 221 9.84 -11.84 8.61
CA MET A 221 9.90 -13.06 9.41
C MET A 221 11.07 -13.07 10.40
N ASP A 222 12.28 -12.77 9.93
CA ASP A 222 13.49 -12.98 10.72
C ASP A 222 13.71 -11.83 11.72
N VAL A 223 13.40 -10.59 11.31
CA VAL A 223 13.60 -9.43 12.17
C VAL A 223 12.42 -9.22 13.11
N PHE A 224 11.21 -9.25 12.59
CA PHE A 224 10.03 -8.86 13.35
C PHE A 224 9.15 -10.03 13.79
N GLY A 225 9.33 -11.22 13.18
CA GLY A 225 8.52 -12.39 13.51
C GLY A 225 7.05 -12.22 13.12
N TRP A 226 6.77 -11.43 12.07
CA TRP A 226 5.44 -11.21 11.56
C TRP A 226 5.03 -12.29 10.57
N GLU A 227 3.73 -12.54 10.50
CA GLU A 227 3.16 -13.34 9.41
C GLU A 227 3.21 -12.53 8.10
N ILE A 228 3.53 -13.23 7.01
CA ILE A 228 3.59 -12.59 5.69
C ILE A 228 2.17 -12.61 5.10
N PRO A 229 1.52 -11.46 4.95
CA PRO A 229 0.21 -11.41 4.33
C PRO A 229 0.31 -11.68 2.82
N ALA A 230 -0.76 -12.19 2.23
CA ALA A 230 -0.84 -12.29 0.78
C ALA A 230 -0.72 -10.89 0.16
N THR A 231 0.21 -10.73 -0.79
CA THR A 231 0.36 -9.46 -1.52
C THR A 231 -0.88 -9.14 -2.33
N ALA A 232 -1.09 -7.86 -2.64
CA ALA A 232 -2.19 -7.45 -3.54
C ALA A 232 -2.19 -8.22 -4.87
N GLY A 233 -0.99 -8.47 -5.44
CA GLY A 233 -0.85 -9.27 -6.64
C GLY A 233 -1.26 -10.72 -6.46
N LYS A 234 -0.85 -11.36 -5.34
CA LYS A 234 -1.29 -12.72 -5.00
C LYS A 234 -2.81 -12.81 -4.79
N GLN A 235 -3.40 -11.85 -4.09
CA GLN A 235 -4.86 -11.83 -3.87
C GLN A 235 -5.62 -11.70 -5.20
N ASN A 236 -5.13 -10.85 -6.11
CA ASN A 236 -5.69 -10.73 -7.46
C ASN A 236 -5.54 -12.05 -8.25
N GLU A 237 -4.36 -12.67 -8.22
CA GLU A 237 -4.10 -13.96 -8.87
C GLU A 237 -5.00 -15.08 -8.32
N MET A 238 -5.15 -15.18 -7.00
CA MET A 238 -6.05 -16.15 -6.35
C MET A 238 -7.49 -15.98 -6.83
N PHE A 239 -7.97 -14.73 -6.90
CA PHE A 239 -9.32 -14.43 -7.37
C PHE A 239 -9.48 -14.77 -8.87
N ILE A 240 -8.52 -14.38 -9.72
CA ILE A 240 -8.56 -14.69 -11.17
C ILE A 240 -8.55 -16.21 -11.37
N ASN A 241 -7.68 -16.96 -10.69
CA ASN A 241 -7.62 -18.42 -10.81
C ASN A 241 -8.95 -19.08 -10.40
N ALA A 242 -9.61 -18.55 -9.37
CA ALA A 242 -10.91 -19.06 -8.96
C ALA A 242 -12.01 -18.76 -9.99
N ILE A 243 -11.97 -17.59 -10.63
CA ILE A 243 -12.87 -17.23 -11.75
C ILE A 243 -12.60 -18.11 -12.98
N GLU A 244 -11.34 -18.38 -13.30
CA GLU A 244 -10.97 -19.23 -14.45
C GLU A 244 -11.34 -20.72 -14.26
N ALA A 245 -11.63 -21.15 -13.03
CA ALA A 245 -12.14 -22.48 -12.74
C ALA A 245 -13.60 -22.68 -13.22
N VAL A 246 -14.29 -21.60 -13.57
CA VAL A 246 -15.63 -21.65 -14.16
C VAL A 246 -15.52 -21.96 -15.65
N GLU A 247 -16.07 -23.09 -16.09
CA GLU A 247 -15.88 -23.61 -17.45
C GLU A 247 -16.48 -22.70 -18.54
N GLU A 248 -17.63 -22.06 -18.30
CA GLU A 248 -18.37 -21.25 -19.29
C GLU A 248 -18.33 -19.76 -19.00
N MET A 249 -17.13 -19.17 -18.96
CA MET A 249 -16.97 -17.73 -18.77
C MET A 249 -17.34 -16.96 -20.03
N THR A 250 -18.47 -16.23 -19.98
CA THR A 250 -18.89 -15.32 -21.05
C THR A 250 -18.42 -13.90 -20.79
N PHE A 251 -18.39 -13.07 -21.86
CA PHE A 251 -18.06 -11.65 -21.72
C PHE A 251 -19.03 -10.93 -20.77
N ASP A 252 -20.32 -11.24 -20.86
CA ASP A 252 -21.36 -10.61 -20.03
C ASP A 252 -21.22 -11.01 -18.55
N LYS A 253 -20.93 -12.28 -18.25
CA LYS A 253 -20.63 -12.73 -16.88
C LYS A 253 -19.40 -12.02 -16.33
N ALA A 254 -18.30 -11.98 -17.09
CA ALA A 254 -17.08 -11.28 -16.66
C ALA A 254 -17.33 -9.79 -16.41
N LYS A 255 -18.10 -9.12 -17.30
CA LYS A 255 -18.50 -7.72 -17.14
C LYS A 255 -19.35 -7.53 -15.87
N ALA A 256 -20.34 -8.39 -15.64
CA ALA A 256 -21.25 -8.31 -14.50
C ALA A 256 -20.50 -8.47 -13.16
N ILE A 257 -19.56 -9.42 -13.04
CA ILE A 257 -18.73 -9.57 -11.83
C ILE A 257 -18.06 -8.25 -11.47
N TYR A 258 -17.35 -7.63 -12.43
CA TYR A 258 -16.62 -6.39 -12.16
C TYR A 258 -17.56 -5.22 -11.85
N SER A 259 -18.72 -5.16 -12.48
CA SER A 259 -19.72 -4.11 -12.19
C SER A 259 -20.30 -4.26 -10.79
N ASN A 260 -20.74 -5.48 -10.42
CA ASN A 260 -21.35 -5.75 -9.11
C ASN A 260 -20.33 -5.59 -7.97
N MET A 261 -19.09 -6.05 -8.16
CA MET A 261 -18.03 -5.81 -7.19
C MET A 261 -17.72 -4.33 -7.00
N ARG A 262 -17.78 -3.56 -8.08
CA ARG A 262 -17.56 -2.11 -8.01
C ARG A 262 -18.71 -1.39 -7.30
N GLU A 263 -19.93 -1.79 -7.56
CA GLU A 263 -21.11 -1.27 -6.85
C GLU A 263 -20.98 -1.53 -5.35
N HIS A 264 -20.61 -2.75 -4.98
CA HIS A 264 -20.35 -3.12 -3.59
C HIS A 264 -19.24 -2.30 -2.94
N GLU A 265 -18.12 -2.05 -3.66
CA GLU A 265 -17.05 -1.16 -3.18
C GLU A 265 -17.55 0.28 -2.99
N MET A 266 -18.43 0.76 -3.87
CA MET A 266 -18.98 2.11 -3.78
C MET A 266 -19.98 2.27 -2.62
N GLU A 267 -20.83 1.26 -2.38
CA GLU A 267 -21.77 1.25 -1.26
C GLU A 267 -21.04 1.29 0.09
N LEU A 268 -19.90 0.63 0.19
CA LEU A 268 -19.09 0.55 1.41
C LEU A 268 -17.95 1.58 1.48
N LYS A 269 -17.89 2.51 0.54
CA LYS A 269 -16.80 3.50 0.44
C LYS A 269 -16.64 4.37 1.68
N ASP A 270 -17.74 4.65 2.36
CA ASP A 270 -17.75 5.45 3.59
C ASP A 270 -17.58 4.59 4.85
N SER A 271 -17.47 3.26 4.70
CA SER A 271 -17.14 2.38 5.82
C SER A 271 -15.70 2.65 6.28
N PRO A 272 -15.46 2.75 7.58
CA PRO A 272 -14.11 2.86 8.12
C PRO A 272 -13.30 1.57 7.95
N GLU A 273 -13.97 0.44 7.71
CA GLU A 273 -13.34 -0.86 7.54
C GLU A 273 -13.02 -1.14 6.07
N GLU A 274 -11.98 -1.96 5.86
CA GLU A 274 -11.66 -2.44 4.53
C GLU A 274 -12.73 -3.40 4.04
N VAL A 275 -13.13 -3.24 2.79
CA VAL A 275 -14.08 -4.17 2.16
C VAL A 275 -13.37 -5.47 1.83
N VAL A 276 -13.65 -6.47 2.65
CA VAL A 276 -13.11 -7.82 2.50
C VAL A 276 -14.16 -8.69 1.83
N VAL A 277 -13.76 -9.38 0.78
CA VAL A 277 -14.61 -10.35 0.08
C VAL A 277 -14.23 -11.75 0.56
N ASP A 278 -15.14 -12.36 1.28
CA ASP A 278 -15.03 -13.77 1.69
C ASP A 278 -15.81 -14.66 0.72
N LYS A 279 -15.77 -15.96 0.98
CA LYS A 279 -16.49 -16.97 0.19
C LYS A 279 -17.97 -16.70 0.02
N LYS A 280 -18.66 -16.24 1.08
CA LYS A 280 -20.10 -16.00 1.03
C LYS A 280 -20.43 -14.77 0.21
N GLU A 281 -19.65 -13.71 0.40
CA GLU A 281 -19.84 -12.47 -0.31
C GLU A 281 -19.52 -12.64 -1.80
N THR A 282 -18.45 -13.39 -2.11
CA THR A 282 -18.14 -13.72 -3.51
C THR A 282 -19.24 -14.57 -4.15
N ALA A 283 -19.75 -15.59 -3.45
CA ALA A 283 -20.84 -16.40 -3.97
C ALA A 283 -22.10 -15.57 -4.28
N ARG A 284 -22.45 -14.61 -3.41
CA ARG A 284 -23.55 -13.67 -3.63
C ARG A 284 -23.33 -12.81 -4.88
N ILE A 285 -22.14 -12.24 -5.04
CA ILE A 285 -21.79 -11.42 -6.19
C ILE A 285 -21.84 -12.24 -7.49
N LEU A 286 -21.41 -13.49 -7.46
CA LEU A 286 -21.48 -14.38 -8.62
C LEU A 286 -22.93 -14.71 -8.97
N GLU A 287 -23.79 -15.01 -7.99
CA GLU A 287 -25.22 -15.23 -8.20
C GLU A 287 -25.90 -14.02 -8.83
N GLU A 288 -25.63 -12.81 -8.31
CA GLU A 288 -26.10 -11.54 -8.87
C GLU A 288 -25.56 -11.27 -10.28
N SER A 289 -24.42 -11.88 -10.63
CA SER A 289 -23.79 -11.78 -11.95
C SER A 289 -24.26 -12.85 -12.94
N GLY A 290 -25.27 -13.66 -12.58
CA GLY A 290 -25.91 -14.65 -13.45
C GLY A 290 -25.15 -15.98 -13.57
N PHE A 291 -24.41 -16.37 -12.52
CA PHE A 291 -23.77 -17.68 -12.44
C PHE A 291 -24.71 -18.72 -11.86
N GLU A 292 -24.64 -19.93 -12.40
CA GLU A 292 -25.40 -21.08 -11.91
C GLU A 292 -24.72 -21.68 -10.65
N GLU A 293 -25.49 -22.42 -9.86
CA GLU A 293 -25.02 -22.98 -8.59
C GLU A 293 -23.78 -23.88 -8.75
N GLU A 294 -23.69 -24.66 -9.85
CA GLU A 294 -22.54 -25.51 -10.15
C GLU A 294 -21.26 -24.69 -10.41
N GLU A 295 -21.38 -23.57 -11.10
CA GLU A 295 -20.30 -22.64 -11.38
C GLU A 295 -19.81 -21.94 -10.10
N ILE A 296 -20.74 -21.53 -9.23
CA ILE A 296 -20.44 -20.94 -7.92
C ILE A 296 -19.72 -21.95 -7.03
N GLN A 297 -20.10 -23.22 -7.06
CA GLN A 297 -19.42 -24.27 -6.32
C GLN A 297 -17.98 -24.52 -6.83
N ALA A 298 -17.76 -24.51 -8.14
CA ALA A 298 -16.43 -24.65 -8.75
C ALA A 298 -15.52 -23.50 -8.34
N PHE A 299 -16.01 -22.25 -8.46
CA PHE A 299 -15.29 -21.05 -7.98
C PHE A 299 -14.94 -21.18 -6.49
N THR A 300 -15.94 -21.47 -5.67
CA THR A 300 -15.82 -21.53 -4.21
C THR A 300 -14.78 -22.54 -3.76
N LYS A 301 -14.75 -23.71 -4.39
CA LYS A 301 -13.76 -24.73 -4.10
C LYS A 301 -12.34 -24.24 -4.40
N THR A 302 -12.13 -23.69 -5.58
CA THR A 302 -10.81 -23.18 -6.00
C THR A 302 -10.36 -22.00 -5.15
N PHE A 303 -11.30 -21.13 -4.78
CA PHE A 303 -11.04 -19.98 -3.91
C PHE A 303 -10.61 -20.42 -2.50
N ASP A 304 -11.31 -21.40 -1.90
CA ASP A 304 -10.93 -21.98 -0.60
C ASP A 304 -9.53 -22.63 -0.65
N GLU A 305 -9.25 -23.39 -1.71
CA GLU A 305 -7.94 -24.03 -1.89
C GLU A 305 -6.81 -22.99 -2.07
N ALA A 306 -7.09 -21.86 -2.71
CA ALA A 306 -6.10 -20.80 -2.98
C ALA A 306 -5.87 -19.87 -1.78
N THR A 307 -6.89 -19.64 -0.96
CA THR A 307 -6.83 -18.66 0.15
C THR A 307 -6.39 -19.28 1.49
N GLU A 308 -6.12 -20.58 1.52
CA GLU A 308 -5.75 -21.33 2.73
C GLU A 308 -6.75 -21.07 3.90
N GLU A 309 -6.25 -20.96 5.13
CA GLU A 309 -7.12 -20.82 6.30
C GLU A 309 -7.91 -19.50 6.41
N ASN A 310 -7.52 -18.47 5.68
CA ASN A 310 -8.10 -17.13 5.84
C ASN A 310 -9.26 -16.77 4.89
N GLY A 311 -9.44 -17.48 3.77
CA GLY A 311 -10.60 -17.38 2.88
C GLY A 311 -11.04 -15.97 2.48
N LYS A 312 -10.14 -14.96 2.52
CA LYS A 312 -10.47 -13.55 2.38
C LYS A 312 -9.52 -12.83 1.46
N VAL A 313 -10.05 -12.03 0.56
CA VAL A 313 -9.28 -11.10 -0.25
C VAL A 313 -9.84 -9.69 -0.09
N LEU A 314 -8.99 -8.70 -0.18
CA LEU A 314 -9.43 -7.31 -0.17
C LEU A 314 -10.02 -6.96 -1.53
N LEU A 315 -11.24 -6.45 -1.56
CA LEU A 315 -11.91 -6.07 -2.79
C LEU A 315 -11.07 -5.08 -3.62
N SER A 316 -10.39 -4.15 -2.96
CA SER A 316 -9.46 -3.20 -3.60
C SER A 316 -8.26 -3.84 -4.28
N ASN A 317 -7.93 -5.11 -3.98
CA ASN A 317 -6.83 -5.85 -4.57
C ASN A 317 -7.29 -6.73 -5.75
N VAL A 318 -8.57 -7.06 -5.82
CA VAL A 318 -9.17 -7.78 -6.97
C VAL A 318 -9.11 -6.92 -8.24
N PHE A 319 -9.29 -5.60 -8.09
CA PHE A 319 -9.13 -4.67 -9.20
C PHE A 319 -7.71 -4.09 -9.17
N GLU A 320 -6.86 -4.31 -10.12
CA GLU A 320 -5.51 -3.72 -10.23
C GLU A 320 -5.43 -2.18 -9.97
N GLY A 321 -6.30 -1.66 -9.08
CA GLY A 321 -6.39 -0.27 -8.66
C GLY A 321 -6.90 0.69 -9.74
N SER A 322 -7.47 0.19 -10.83
CA SER A 322 -8.05 1.01 -11.87
C SER A 322 -9.58 0.87 -11.88
N ASN A 323 -10.28 2.01 -11.80
CA ASN A 323 -11.72 2.10 -12.04
C ASN A 323 -12.08 1.83 -13.53
N LYS A 324 -11.34 0.93 -14.19
CA LYS A 324 -11.45 0.71 -15.63
C LYS A 324 -11.54 -0.77 -15.92
N LEU A 325 -12.53 -1.15 -16.69
CA LEU A 325 -12.58 -2.45 -17.35
C LEU A 325 -11.51 -2.47 -18.45
N LYS A 326 -10.59 -3.42 -18.39
CA LYS A 326 -9.56 -3.64 -19.40
C LYS A 326 -9.88 -4.89 -20.18
N ILE A 327 -10.01 -4.75 -21.48
CA ILE A 327 -10.28 -5.84 -22.41
C ILE A 327 -9.06 -5.95 -23.33
N LYS A 328 -8.44 -7.12 -23.36
CA LYS A 328 -7.25 -7.35 -24.15
C LYS A 328 -7.45 -8.51 -25.14
N SER A 329 -7.17 -8.27 -26.38
CA SER A 329 -7.15 -9.30 -27.42
C SER A 329 -5.90 -9.12 -28.31
N GLY A 330 -4.94 -10.02 -28.16
CA GLY A 330 -3.67 -9.95 -28.86
C GLY A 330 -2.89 -8.66 -28.55
N LYS A 331 -2.75 -7.79 -29.57
CA LYS A 331 -2.07 -6.49 -29.43
C LYS A 331 -3.03 -5.31 -29.17
N THR A 332 -4.33 -5.58 -29.19
CA THR A 332 -5.36 -4.56 -28.98
C THR A 332 -5.78 -4.55 -27.54
N GLU A 333 -5.81 -3.37 -26.93
CA GLU A 333 -6.30 -3.14 -25.58
C GLU A 333 -7.35 -2.04 -25.61
N VAL A 334 -8.50 -2.32 -25.01
CA VAL A 334 -9.58 -1.36 -24.79
C VAL A 334 -9.72 -1.16 -23.29
N SER A 335 -9.76 0.09 -22.87
CA SER A 335 -9.90 0.45 -21.44
C SER A 335 -10.97 1.51 -21.32
N LEU A 336 -12.02 1.20 -20.54
CA LEU A 336 -13.15 2.09 -20.31
C LEU A 336 -13.50 2.13 -18.81
N PRO A 337 -14.05 3.26 -18.30
CA PRO A 337 -14.55 3.31 -16.94
C PRO A 337 -15.63 2.24 -16.71
N VAL A 338 -15.66 1.65 -15.52
CA VAL A 338 -16.66 0.61 -15.19
C VAL A 338 -18.09 1.16 -15.29
N GLU A 339 -18.28 2.45 -15.05
CA GLU A 339 -19.56 3.17 -15.20
C GLU A 339 -20.10 3.20 -16.64
N HIS A 340 -19.25 2.94 -17.63
CA HIS A 340 -19.59 2.94 -19.06
C HIS A 340 -19.49 1.57 -19.72
N THR A 341 -19.56 0.50 -18.92
CA THR A 341 -19.48 -0.87 -19.44
C THR A 341 -20.68 -1.26 -20.30
N ASP A 342 -21.80 -0.55 -20.20
CA ASP A 342 -22.98 -0.76 -21.02
C ASP A 342 -22.76 -0.37 -22.48
N ALA A 343 -21.79 0.53 -22.75
CA ALA A 343 -21.44 0.96 -24.10
C ALA A 343 -20.62 -0.08 -24.88
N ILE A 344 -20.28 -1.25 -24.29
CA ILE A 344 -19.44 -2.27 -24.91
C ILE A 344 -20.09 -3.65 -24.85
N GLU A 345 -20.04 -4.35 -25.97
CA GLU A 345 -20.58 -5.69 -26.11
C GLU A 345 -19.72 -6.54 -27.07
N VAL A 346 -19.90 -7.85 -27.03
CA VAL A 346 -19.28 -8.78 -27.96
C VAL A 346 -20.37 -9.32 -28.89
N ARG A 347 -20.19 -9.08 -30.18
CA ARG A 347 -21.12 -9.58 -31.24
C ARG A 347 -20.35 -10.39 -32.26
N LYS A 348 -21.07 -11.30 -32.92
CA LYS A 348 -20.57 -12.02 -34.09
C LYS A 348 -20.98 -11.29 -35.38
N ILE A 349 -19.99 -10.69 -36.04
CA ILE A 349 -20.18 -9.94 -37.28
C ILE A 349 -19.42 -10.69 -38.38
N ASP A 350 -20.07 -11.04 -39.44
CA ASP A 350 -19.51 -11.82 -40.59
C ASP A 350 -18.74 -13.09 -40.16
N GLY A 351 -19.26 -13.78 -39.15
CA GLY A 351 -18.66 -15.00 -38.61
C GLY A 351 -17.46 -14.77 -37.68
N LYS A 352 -17.09 -13.52 -37.39
CA LYS A 352 -15.97 -13.14 -36.50
C LYS A 352 -16.52 -12.58 -35.20
N ASN A 353 -15.90 -12.93 -34.08
CA ASN A 353 -16.17 -12.30 -32.81
C ASN A 353 -15.59 -10.89 -32.79
N CYS A 354 -16.43 -9.89 -32.60
CA CYS A 354 -16.05 -8.48 -32.61
C CYS A 354 -16.43 -7.82 -31.30
N ILE A 355 -15.60 -6.91 -30.84
CA ILE A 355 -15.95 -5.99 -29.76
C ILE A 355 -16.59 -4.78 -30.41
N VAL A 356 -17.82 -4.45 -29.99
CA VAL A 356 -18.59 -3.31 -30.48
C VAL A 356 -18.68 -2.29 -29.37
N ILE A 357 -18.36 -1.04 -29.67
CA ILE A 357 -18.43 0.07 -28.73
C ILE A 357 -19.42 1.09 -29.26
N GLU A 358 -20.42 1.42 -28.46
CA GLU A 358 -21.36 2.46 -28.79
C GLU A 358 -20.69 3.84 -28.78
N ILE A 359 -20.96 4.63 -29.81
CA ILE A 359 -20.46 6.00 -29.92
C ILE A 359 -21.59 6.92 -29.47
N SER A 360 -21.60 7.34 -28.23
CA SER A 360 -22.62 8.22 -27.64
C SER A 360 -22.31 9.71 -27.82
N ASP A 361 -21.04 10.06 -28.03
CA ASP A 361 -20.54 11.42 -28.17
C ASP A 361 -19.71 11.60 -29.44
N ASP A 362 -19.00 12.73 -29.55
CA ASP A 362 -18.06 13.00 -30.63
C ASP A 362 -16.93 11.96 -30.68
N LEU A 363 -16.80 11.25 -31.79
CA LEU A 363 -15.67 10.38 -32.04
C LEU A 363 -14.44 11.21 -32.42
N LEU A 364 -13.36 11.08 -31.64
CA LEU A 364 -12.09 11.73 -31.88
C LEU A 364 -11.00 10.69 -32.22
N VAL A 365 -10.33 10.84 -33.33
CA VAL A 365 -9.15 10.04 -33.68
C VAL A 365 -7.91 10.92 -33.63
N ASN A 366 -7.02 10.70 -32.67
CA ASN A 366 -5.87 11.57 -32.38
C ASN A 366 -6.22 13.07 -32.30
N GLY A 367 -7.38 13.36 -31.67
CA GLY A 367 -7.87 14.72 -31.54
C GLY A 367 -8.64 15.28 -32.76
N VAL A 368 -8.73 14.54 -33.84
CA VAL A 368 -9.52 14.90 -35.02
C VAL A 368 -10.96 14.38 -34.88
N LYS A 369 -11.93 15.28 -34.94
CA LYS A 369 -13.34 14.95 -34.87
C LYS A 369 -13.81 14.26 -36.16
N ILE A 370 -14.43 13.09 -36.01
CA ILE A 370 -15.00 12.35 -37.12
C ILE A 370 -16.48 12.75 -37.28
N ASN A 371 -16.82 13.32 -38.44
CA ASN A 371 -18.15 13.83 -38.72
C ASN A 371 -18.98 12.93 -39.67
N LYS A 372 -18.34 11.88 -40.24
CA LYS A 372 -18.98 10.98 -41.17
C LYS A 372 -18.56 9.54 -40.92
N PHE A 373 -19.52 8.66 -40.80
CA PHE A 373 -19.33 7.24 -40.60
C PHE A 373 -19.66 6.54 -41.92
N ASP A 374 -18.60 6.07 -42.64
CA ASP A 374 -18.71 5.33 -43.87
C ASP A 374 -18.74 3.83 -43.53
N GLY A 375 -19.88 3.25 -43.33
CA GLY A 375 -20.08 1.81 -43.12
C GLY A 375 -21.38 1.32 -43.81
N PRO A 376 -21.49 0.03 -44.12
CA PRO A 376 -22.78 -0.51 -44.57
C PRO A 376 -23.80 -0.31 -43.44
N ILE A 377 -24.90 0.36 -43.78
CA ILE A 377 -26.05 0.46 -42.89
C ILE A 377 -26.63 -0.94 -42.81
N ASP A 378 -26.43 -1.62 -41.68
CA ASP A 378 -27.14 -2.88 -41.41
C ASP A 378 -28.61 -2.54 -41.11
N LEU A 379 -29.46 -2.79 -42.10
CA LEU A 379 -30.92 -2.56 -42.00
C LEU A 379 -31.65 -3.77 -41.42
N SER A 380 -30.94 -4.74 -40.85
CA SER A 380 -31.51 -5.86 -40.13
C SER A 380 -31.70 -5.51 -38.64
N ILE A 381 -32.89 -4.92 -38.36
CA ILE A 381 -33.45 -4.88 -37.00
C ILE A 381 -34.35 -6.09 -36.84
#